data_534bb873e9297fc52c0c7d2fc4f9b13e
#
_entry.id   534bb873e9297fc52c0c7d2fc4f9b13e
#
_cell.length_a   1.000
_cell.length_b   1.000
_cell.length_c   1.000
_cell.angle_alpha   90.00
_cell.angle_beta   90.00
_cell.angle_gamma   90.00
#
_symmetry.space_group_name_H-M   'P 1'
#
loop_
_entity.id
_entity.type
_entity.pdbx_description
1 polymer ?
#
loop_
_entity_poly.entity_id
_entity_poly.type
_entity_poly.pdbx_seq_one_letter_code
_entity_poly.pdbx_strand_id
1 'polypeptide(L)'
;FLRSKKLNKNNINKLVSIDKNTRKILNENPGCIIMTGHLGNWEYFLPILGLNDYNFSIVAQPIKNSYLNKHFLKIRTSENVDIIFKNESTKKMLNALNNNYFLGLASDQNAGKKGTKVKFLNIEASIPKGAAIFHIKTKKPIILAYCTMDKNYKYKFEASLLDTSNISFEKEDAIYMINSIFTDNLGKMIRLNANQYFWFHK
;
A
#
# COMPACT_ATOMS: atom_id res chain seq x y z
N PHE A 1 -12.20 6.19 9.92
CA PHE A 1 -11.09 6.11 10.89
C PHE A 1 -11.58 5.87 12.33
N LEU A 2 -12.43 6.74 12.90
CA LEU A 2 -12.96 6.58 14.26
C LEU A 2 -13.78 5.29 14.47
N ARG A 3 -14.40 4.76 13.40
CA ARG A 3 -15.16 3.50 13.44
C ARG A 3 -14.27 2.25 13.40
N SER A 4 -12.98 2.36 13.04
CA SER A 4 -12.07 1.22 12.97
C SER A 4 -11.90 0.49 14.32
N LYS A 5 -12.00 1.21 15.45
CA LYS A 5 -11.98 0.63 16.80
C LYS A 5 -13.13 -0.36 17.08
N LYS A 6 -14.23 -0.30 16.33
CA LYS A 6 -15.38 -1.22 16.47
C LYS A 6 -15.26 -2.43 15.54
N LEU A 7 -14.22 -2.46 14.68
CA LEU A 7 -14.00 -3.57 13.77
C LEU A 7 -13.35 -4.74 14.52
N ASN A 8 -13.82 -5.93 14.20
CA ASN A 8 -13.29 -7.20 14.70
C ASN A 8 -13.47 -8.28 13.63
N LYS A 9 -12.95 -9.49 13.87
CA LYS A 9 -13.03 -10.62 12.92
C LYS A 9 -14.46 -10.95 12.48
N ASN A 10 -15.46 -10.73 13.33
CA ASN A 10 -16.86 -11.08 13.04
C ASN A 10 -17.58 -10.04 12.18
N ASN A 11 -17.09 -8.80 12.12
CA ASN A 11 -17.80 -7.72 11.43
C ASN A 11 -17.02 -7.08 10.28
N ILE A 12 -15.71 -7.25 10.18
CA ILE A 12 -14.89 -6.63 9.12
C ILE A 12 -15.40 -7.04 7.72
N ASN A 13 -15.70 -8.30 7.50
CA ASN A 13 -16.15 -8.83 6.22
C ASN A 13 -17.62 -8.43 5.87
N LYS A 14 -18.37 -7.84 6.81
CA LYS A 14 -19.67 -7.22 6.53
C LYS A 14 -19.53 -5.80 5.96
N LEU A 15 -18.42 -5.13 6.30
CA LEU A 15 -18.12 -3.77 5.86
C LEU A 15 -17.26 -3.73 4.61
N VAL A 16 -16.33 -4.67 4.49
CA VAL A 16 -15.35 -4.74 3.39
C VAL A 16 -15.46 -6.07 2.69
N SER A 17 -15.71 -6.05 1.39
CA SER A 17 -15.63 -7.25 0.55
C SER A 17 -14.20 -7.47 0.06
N ILE A 18 -13.76 -8.73 0.10
CA ILE A 18 -12.52 -9.19 -0.50
C ILE A 18 -12.91 -10.35 -1.40
N ASP A 19 -12.75 -10.20 -2.70
CA ASP A 19 -13.12 -11.25 -3.66
C ASP A 19 -12.17 -12.47 -3.60
N LYS A 20 -12.59 -13.57 -4.24
CA LYS A 20 -11.82 -14.82 -4.23
C LYS A 20 -10.44 -14.67 -4.86
N ASN A 21 -10.33 -13.87 -5.93
CA ASN A 21 -9.05 -13.64 -6.61
C ASN A 21 -8.07 -12.85 -5.73
N THR A 22 -8.53 -11.79 -5.10
CA THR A 22 -7.74 -11.00 -4.13
C THR A 22 -7.25 -11.89 -2.98
N ARG A 23 -8.13 -12.72 -2.40
CA ARG A 23 -7.73 -13.67 -1.34
C ARG A 23 -6.69 -14.68 -1.82
N LYS A 24 -6.86 -15.20 -3.03
CA LYS A 24 -5.89 -16.11 -3.65
C LYS A 24 -4.53 -15.44 -3.78
N ILE A 25 -4.48 -14.22 -4.34
CA ILE A 25 -3.23 -13.45 -4.51
C ILE A 25 -2.52 -13.25 -3.16
N LEU A 26 -3.26 -12.83 -2.13
CA LEU A 26 -2.68 -12.63 -0.79
C LEU A 26 -2.14 -13.93 -0.19
N ASN A 27 -2.89 -15.03 -0.28
CA ASN A 27 -2.50 -16.33 0.29
C ASN A 27 -1.29 -16.97 -0.42
N GLU A 28 -1.19 -16.80 -1.73
CA GLU A 28 -0.09 -17.36 -2.53
C GLU A 28 1.20 -16.52 -2.47
N ASN A 29 1.13 -15.28 -1.95
CA ASN A 29 2.27 -14.37 -1.93
C ASN A 29 2.54 -13.77 -0.54
N PRO A 30 2.75 -14.60 0.51
CA PRO A 30 3.02 -14.08 1.85
C PRO A 30 4.31 -13.27 1.87
N GLY A 31 4.30 -12.17 2.60
CA GLY A 31 5.46 -11.30 2.74
C GLY A 31 5.86 -10.56 1.45
N CYS A 32 4.90 -10.24 0.59
CA CYS A 32 5.13 -9.41 -0.57
C CYS A 32 5.07 -7.90 -0.26
N ILE A 33 5.38 -7.10 -1.27
CA ILE A 33 5.30 -5.63 -1.20
C ILE A 33 3.92 -5.21 -1.67
N ILE A 34 3.17 -4.49 -0.83
CA ILE A 34 1.92 -3.85 -1.24
C ILE A 34 2.22 -2.41 -1.63
N MET A 35 2.09 -2.11 -2.91
CA MET A 35 2.24 -0.77 -3.47
C MET A 35 0.85 -0.17 -3.69
N THR A 36 0.60 0.99 -3.11
CA THR A 36 -0.72 1.64 -3.15
C THR A 36 -0.60 3.15 -3.30
N GLY A 37 -1.72 3.82 -3.54
CA GLY A 37 -1.88 5.27 -3.50
C GLY A 37 -2.95 5.69 -2.49
N HIS A 38 -3.09 7.00 -2.28
CA HIS A 38 -4.12 7.57 -1.41
C HIS A 38 -5.49 7.62 -2.12
N LEU A 39 -5.92 6.45 -2.61
CA LEU A 39 -7.21 6.23 -3.26
C LEU A 39 -8.14 5.44 -2.35
N GLY A 40 -9.36 5.93 -2.16
CA GLY A 40 -10.35 5.32 -1.30
C GLY A 40 -9.96 5.41 0.18
N ASN A 41 -10.21 4.36 0.93
CA ASN A 41 -9.89 4.30 2.35
C ASN A 41 -8.64 3.43 2.63
N TRP A 42 -7.46 3.97 2.37
CA TRP A 42 -6.18 3.29 2.61
C TRP A 42 -5.94 2.94 4.10
N GLU A 43 -6.56 3.66 5.03
CA GLU A 43 -6.47 3.33 6.46
C GLU A 43 -7.13 1.98 6.81
N TYR A 44 -8.04 1.50 5.97
CA TYR A 44 -8.67 0.20 6.16
C TYR A 44 -7.78 -0.98 5.79
N PHE A 45 -6.63 -0.77 5.14
CA PHE A 45 -5.65 -1.85 4.93
C PHE A 45 -5.24 -2.49 6.26
N LEU A 46 -5.07 -1.68 7.30
CA LEU A 46 -4.66 -2.14 8.62
C LEU A 46 -5.68 -3.14 9.21
N PRO A 47 -6.95 -2.77 9.44
CA PRO A 47 -7.93 -3.71 9.96
C PRO A 47 -8.32 -4.82 8.97
N ILE A 48 -8.30 -4.54 7.64
CA ILE A 48 -8.62 -5.57 6.65
C ILE A 48 -7.59 -6.69 6.70
N LEU A 49 -6.32 -6.37 6.65
CA LEU A 49 -5.26 -7.38 6.64
C LEU A 49 -5.10 -8.02 8.03
N GLY A 50 -4.99 -7.22 9.09
CA GLY A 50 -4.79 -7.75 10.45
C GLY A 50 -5.94 -8.63 10.95
N LEU A 51 -7.21 -8.24 10.73
CA LEU A 51 -8.36 -9.01 11.17
C LEU A 51 -8.69 -10.23 10.29
N ASN A 52 -8.07 -10.34 9.10
CA ASN A 52 -8.09 -11.53 8.26
C ASN A 52 -6.80 -12.37 8.41
N ASP A 53 -6.05 -12.18 9.51
CA ASP A 53 -4.86 -12.94 9.88
C ASP A 53 -3.66 -12.81 8.92
N TYR A 54 -3.59 -11.70 8.17
CA TYR A 54 -2.42 -11.36 7.39
C TYR A 54 -1.46 -10.48 8.22
N ASN A 55 -0.21 -10.91 8.35
CA ASN A 55 0.83 -10.09 8.96
C ASN A 55 1.16 -8.90 8.05
N PHE A 56 0.98 -7.69 8.54
CA PHE A 56 1.10 -6.48 7.74
C PHE A 56 1.92 -5.40 8.45
N SER A 57 2.93 -4.88 7.77
CA SER A 57 3.69 -3.71 8.22
C SER A 57 3.47 -2.56 7.25
N ILE A 58 2.99 -1.42 7.75
CA ILE A 58 2.87 -0.21 6.93
C ILE A 58 3.99 0.77 7.23
N VAL A 59 4.54 1.39 6.18
CA VAL A 59 5.52 2.47 6.34
C VAL A 59 4.79 3.80 6.42
N ALA A 60 4.97 4.51 7.53
CA ALA A 60 4.30 5.78 7.78
C ALA A 60 5.27 6.88 8.25
N GLN A 61 4.88 8.13 8.10
CA GLN A 61 5.58 9.24 8.75
C GLN A 61 5.04 9.44 10.17
N PRO A 62 5.91 9.71 11.16
CA PRO A 62 5.45 10.07 12.50
C PRO A 62 4.72 11.42 12.45
N ILE A 63 3.64 11.54 13.21
CA ILE A 63 2.92 12.80 13.37
C ILE A 63 3.73 13.69 14.31
N LYS A 64 3.97 14.96 13.93
CA LYS A 64 4.80 15.89 14.72
C LYS A 64 4.30 16.08 16.15
N ASN A 65 2.99 16.12 16.35
CA ASN A 65 2.40 16.18 17.69
C ASN A 65 2.49 14.79 18.34
N SER A 66 3.27 14.66 19.41
CA SER A 66 3.54 13.38 20.09
C SER A 66 2.27 12.73 20.68
N TYR A 67 1.35 13.53 21.21
CA TYR A 67 0.09 13.05 21.76
C TYR A 67 -0.81 12.46 20.67
N LEU A 68 -0.98 13.18 19.55
CA LEU A 68 -1.71 12.69 18.40
C LEU A 68 -1.03 11.43 17.82
N ASN A 69 0.30 11.43 17.70
CA ASN A 69 1.05 10.28 17.21
C ASN A 69 0.79 9.02 18.05
N LYS A 70 0.85 9.14 19.39
CA LYS A 70 0.55 8.04 20.31
C LYS A 70 -0.89 7.54 20.15
N HIS A 71 -1.85 8.46 19.98
CA HIS A 71 -3.25 8.12 19.75
C HIS A 71 -3.46 7.37 18.42
N PHE A 72 -2.84 7.84 17.34
CA PHE A 72 -2.89 7.20 16.03
C PHE A 72 -2.23 5.81 16.03
N LEU A 73 -1.08 5.67 16.69
CA LEU A 73 -0.44 4.37 16.86
C LEU A 73 -1.38 3.38 17.55
N LYS A 74 -2.00 3.77 18.66
CA LYS A 74 -2.95 2.92 19.41
C LYS A 74 -4.16 2.48 18.57
N ILE A 75 -4.54 3.26 17.55
CA ILE A 75 -5.65 2.91 16.65
C ILE A 75 -5.19 1.99 15.52
N ARG A 76 -3.96 2.18 15.05
CA ARG A 76 -3.41 1.48 13.89
C ARG A 76 -2.76 0.15 14.22
N THR A 77 -2.29 -0.05 15.44
CA THR A 77 -1.66 -1.31 15.86
C THR A 77 -2.71 -2.33 16.27
N SER A 78 -2.51 -3.56 15.84
CA SER A 78 -3.26 -4.75 16.25
C SER A 78 -2.32 -5.96 16.24
N GLU A 79 -2.81 -7.12 16.63
CA GLU A 79 -2.00 -8.34 16.78
C GLU A 79 -1.14 -8.68 15.55
N ASN A 80 -1.68 -8.48 14.34
CA ASN A 80 -1.00 -8.81 13.08
C ASN A 80 -0.56 -7.57 12.30
N VAL A 81 -0.58 -6.37 12.93
CA VAL A 81 -0.27 -5.12 12.24
C VAL A 81 0.83 -4.36 12.96
N ASP A 82 1.88 -4.04 12.23
CA ASP A 82 3.00 -3.24 12.70
C ASP A 82 3.14 -1.94 11.91
N ILE A 83 3.72 -0.91 12.54
CA ILE A 83 4.01 0.37 11.90
C ILE A 83 5.50 0.62 11.93
N ILE A 84 6.09 0.75 10.75
CA ILE A 84 7.49 1.12 10.58
C ILE A 84 7.55 2.60 10.21
N PHE A 85 8.21 3.42 11.01
CA PHE A 85 8.37 4.81 10.65
C PHE A 85 9.41 5.02 9.54
N LYS A 86 9.13 5.96 8.62
CA LYS A 86 9.97 6.25 7.46
C LYS A 86 11.42 6.65 7.81
N ASN A 87 11.63 7.19 9.00
CA ASN A 87 12.95 7.51 9.55
C ASN A 87 13.65 6.32 10.22
N GLU A 88 12.96 5.19 10.39
CA GLU A 88 13.56 3.96 10.88
C GLU A 88 14.36 3.27 9.76
N SER A 89 15.22 2.34 10.16
CA SER A 89 16.16 1.74 9.21
C SER A 89 15.48 0.86 8.16
N THR A 90 15.98 0.90 6.93
CA THR A 90 15.62 -0.04 5.86
C THR A 90 15.72 -1.51 6.31
N LYS A 91 16.58 -1.79 7.30
CA LYS A 91 16.71 -3.13 7.91
C LYS A 91 15.41 -3.63 8.54
N LYS A 92 14.62 -2.75 9.21
CA LYS A 92 13.31 -3.14 9.75
C LYS A 92 12.32 -3.55 8.65
N MET A 93 12.31 -2.80 7.54
CA MET A 93 11.44 -3.11 6.39
C MET A 93 11.83 -4.44 5.73
N LEU A 94 13.13 -4.69 5.59
CA LEU A 94 13.65 -5.97 5.08
C LEU A 94 13.31 -7.12 6.02
N ASN A 95 13.45 -6.92 7.33
CA ASN A 95 13.10 -7.93 8.32
C ASN A 95 11.60 -8.27 8.27
N ALA A 96 10.72 -7.29 8.09
CA ALA A 96 9.29 -7.54 7.91
C ALA A 96 9.03 -8.45 6.70
N LEU A 97 9.62 -8.14 5.54
CA LEU A 97 9.51 -8.97 4.34
C LEU A 97 10.06 -10.39 4.56
N ASN A 98 11.21 -10.53 5.23
CA ASN A 98 11.85 -11.82 5.50
C ASN A 98 11.02 -12.68 6.48
N ASN A 99 10.26 -12.04 7.38
CA ASN A 99 9.34 -12.72 8.31
C ASN A 99 7.93 -12.87 7.75
N ASN A 100 7.77 -12.79 6.42
CA ASN A 100 6.49 -12.94 5.73
C ASN A 100 5.42 -11.91 6.11
N TYR A 101 5.81 -10.73 6.60
CA TYR A 101 4.91 -9.60 6.70
C TYR A 101 4.76 -8.94 5.33
N PHE A 102 3.54 -8.62 4.93
CA PHE A 102 3.30 -7.72 3.82
C PHE A 102 3.84 -6.33 4.16
N LEU A 103 4.60 -5.73 3.27
CA LEU A 103 5.14 -4.37 3.46
C LEU A 103 4.34 -3.35 2.66
N GLY A 104 3.52 -2.55 3.32
CA GLY A 104 2.69 -1.52 2.68
C GLY A 104 3.44 -0.22 2.45
N LEU A 105 3.46 0.23 1.21
CA LEU A 105 4.11 1.46 0.74
C LEU A 105 3.14 2.32 -0.07
N ALA A 106 2.73 3.46 0.47
CA ALA A 106 2.05 4.49 -0.32
C ALA A 106 3.05 5.20 -1.23
N SER A 107 2.87 5.07 -2.54
CA SER A 107 3.87 5.43 -3.55
C SER A 107 3.42 6.55 -4.50
N ASP A 108 2.36 7.27 -4.19
CA ASP A 108 1.78 8.33 -5.03
C ASP A 108 2.13 9.75 -4.59
N GLN A 109 2.85 9.92 -3.48
CA GLN A 109 3.29 11.24 -3.04
C GLN A 109 4.57 11.67 -3.73
N ASN A 110 4.67 12.97 -4.04
CA ASN A 110 5.84 13.55 -4.68
C ASN A 110 7.13 13.31 -3.86
N ALA A 111 8.06 12.58 -4.44
CA ALA A 111 9.36 12.27 -3.84
C ALA A 111 10.44 13.32 -4.12
N GLY A 112 10.12 14.41 -4.81
CA GLY A 112 11.04 15.47 -5.16
C GLY A 112 12.23 14.94 -5.98
N LYS A 113 13.43 15.45 -5.70
CA LYS A 113 14.67 15.06 -6.43
C LYS A 113 15.09 13.59 -6.20
N LYS A 114 14.54 12.91 -5.18
CA LYS A 114 14.92 11.53 -4.83
C LYS A 114 14.03 10.47 -5.52
N GLY A 115 12.94 10.88 -6.15
CA GLY A 115 12.03 9.98 -6.85
C GLY A 115 12.48 9.62 -8.26
N THR A 116 11.69 8.79 -8.92
CA THR A 116 11.79 8.51 -10.34
C THR A 116 10.75 9.35 -11.08
N LYS A 117 11.17 10.06 -12.10
CA LYS A 117 10.27 10.83 -12.95
C LYS A 117 9.56 9.89 -13.92
N VAL A 118 8.26 9.83 -13.82
CA VAL A 118 7.38 9.04 -14.69
C VAL A 118 6.14 9.85 -15.06
N LYS A 119 5.44 9.44 -16.11
CA LYS A 119 4.17 10.04 -16.51
C LYS A 119 3.06 9.54 -15.58
N PHE A 120 2.32 10.45 -14.96
CA PHE A 120 1.16 10.18 -14.12
C PHE A 120 0.02 11.12 -14.49
N LEU A 121 -1.13 10.57 -14.92
CA LEU A 121 -2.28 11.37 -15.40
C LEU A 121 -1.90 12.44 -16.44
N ASN A 122 -1.00 12.08 -17.37
CA ASN A 122 -0.45 12.94 -18.43
C ASN A 122 0.52 14.05 -17.98
N ILE A 123 0.92 14.09 -16.72
CA ILE A 123 1.89 15.05 -16.18
C ILE A 123 3.11 14.28 -15.67
N GLU A 124 4.31 14.86 -15.78
CA GLU A 124 5.52 14.31 -15.17
C GLU A 124 5.40 14.41 -13.65
N ALA A 125 5.54 13.28 -12.96
CA ALA A 125 5.50 13.18 -11.51
C ALA A 125 6.72 12.44 -10.96
N SER A 126 7.15 12.80 -9.76
CA SER A 126 8.27 12.15 -9.08
C SER A 126 7.75 11.11 -8.09
N ILE A 127 7.90 9.84 -8.44
CA ILE A 127 7.38 8.70 -7.68
C ILE A 127 8.45 8.11 -6.77
N PRO A 128 8.12 7.73 -5.51
CA PRO A 128 9.06 7.08 -4.59
C PRO A 128 9.62 5.77 -5.15
N LYS A 129 10.93 5.58 -5.02
CA LYS A 129 11.65 4.39 -5.52
C LYS A 129 11.51 3.15 -4.60
N GLY A 130 10.94 3.32 -3.40
CA GLY A 130 11.03 2.34 -2.31
C GLY A 130 10.51 0.94 -2.69
N ALA A 131 9.30 0.83 -3.23
CA ALA A 131 8.70 -0.45 -3.60
C ALA A 131 9.54 -1.20 -4.65
N ALA A 132 9.97 -0.49 -5.69
CA ALA A 132 10.82 -1.06 -6.74
C ALA A 132 12.18 -1.52 -6.19
N ILE A 133 12.83 -0.73 -5.33
CA ILE A 133 14.10 -1.10 -4.70
C ILE A 133 13.96 -2.35 -3.84
N PHE A 134 12.89 -2.47 -3.04
CA PHE A 134 12.64 -3.67 -2.24
C PHE A 134 12.40 -4.89 -3.13
N HIS A 135 11.62 -4.77 -4.20
CA HIS A 135 11.40 -5.84 -5.18
C HIS A 135 12.71 -6.33 -5.79
N ILE A 136 13.53 -5.42 -6.34
CA ILE A 136 14.82 -5.75 -6.95
C ILE A 136 15.74 -6.47 -5.95
N LYS A 137 15.78 -5.98 -4.71
CA LYS A 137 16.66 -6.50 -3.66
C LYS A 137 16.22 -7.84 -3.10
N THR A 138 14.92 -8.05 -2.92
CA THR A 138 14.38 -9.22 -2.22
C THR A 138 13.78 -10.27 -3.15
N LYS A 139 13.53 -9.91 -4.40
CA LYS A 139 12.76 -10.70 -5.38
C LYS A 139 11.32 -11.02 -4.95
N LYS A 140 10.85 -10.40 -3.86
CA LYS A 140 9.46 -10.52 -3.43
C LYS A 140 8.54 -9.81 -4.44
N PRO A 141 7.38 -10.39 -4.80
CA PRO A 141 6.48 -9.78 -5.76
C PRO A 141 5.89 -8.46 -5.23
N ILE A 142 5.43 -7.62 -6.16
CA ILE A 142 4.67 -6.41 -5.84
C ILE A 142 3.19 -6.71 -6.10
N ILE A 143 2.36 -6.40 -5.12
CA ILE A 143 0.90 -6.37 -5.23
C ILE A 143 0.45 -4.91 -5.28
N LEU A 144 -0.36 -4.57 -6.25
CA LEU A 144 -1.09 -3.31 -6.30
C LEU A 144 -2.41 -3.51 -5.55
N ALA A 145 -2.69 -2.70 -4.54
CA ALA A 145 -3.92 -2.84 -3.76
C ALA A 145 -4.60 -1.49 -3.50
N TYR A 146 -5.94 -1.53 -3.51
CA TYR A 146 -6.80 -0.36 -3.27
C TYR A 146 -8.01 -0.76 -2.41
N CYS A 147 -8.52 0.17 -1.63
CA CYS A 147 -9.74 0.00 -0.85
C CYS A 147 -10.74 1.10 -1.21
N THR A 148 -11.56 0.85 -2.22
CA THR A 148 -12.55 1.80 -2.72
C THR A 148 -13.93 1.54 -2.11
N MET A 149 -14.80 2.54 -2.14
CA MET A 149 -16.17 2.45 -1.67
C MET A 149 -17.14 2.43 -2.85
N ASP A 150 -18.09 1.50 -2.86
CA ASP A 150 -19.13 1.43 -3.87
C ASP A 150 -20.26 2.42 -3.60
N LYS A 151 -21.25 2.48 -4.52
CA LYS A 151 -22.45 3.32 -4.42
C LYS A 151 -23.36 2.98 -3.24
N ASN A 152 -23.20 1.81 -2.64
CA ASN A 152 -23.97 1.36 -1.48
C ASN A 152 -23.20 1.58 -0.16
N TYR A 153 -22.13 2.40 -0.19
CA TYR A 153 -21.26 2.68 0.94
C TYR A 153 -20.55 1.45 1.53
N LYS A 154 -20.39 0.39 0.72
CA LYS A 154 -19.59 -0.79 1.08
C LYS A 154 -18.18 -0.64 0.50
N TYR A 155 -17.20 -1.03 1.27
CA TYR A 155 -15.82 -1.03 0.81
C TYR A 155 -15.50 -2.31 0.05
N LYS A 156 -14.65 -2.18 -0.96
CA LYS A 156 -14.07 -3.28 -1.72
C LYS A 156 -12.56 -3.18 -1.63
N PHE A 157 -11.92 -4.21 -1.08
CA PHE A 157 -10.48 -4.35 -1.10
C PHE A 157 -10.09 -5.23 -2.27
N GLU A 158 -9.31 -4.68 -3.18
CA GLU A 158 -8.87 -5.33 -4.41
C GLU A 158 -7.36 -5.35 -4.46
N ALA A 159 -6.80 -6.49 -4.88
CA ALA A 159 -5.38 -6.66 -5.09
C ALA A 159 -5.10 -7.33 -6.43
N SER A 160 -4.03 -6.92 -7.09
CA SER A 160 -3.52 -7.52 -8.32
C SER A 160 -2.00 -7.61 -8.27
N LEU A 161 -1.43 -8.68 -8.83
CA LEU A 161 0.02 -8.76 -8.99
C LEU A 161 0.48 -7.76 -10.05
N LEU A 162 1.57 -7.07 -9.76
CA LEU A 162 2.27 -6.27 -10.77
C LEU A 162 3.12 -7.22 -11.61
N ASP A 163 2.88 -7.25 -12.91
CA ASP A 163 3.67 -8.07 -13.83
C ASP A 163 5.07 -7.46 -14.01
N THR A 164 6.08 -8.19 -13.54
CA THR A 164 7.50 -7.83 -13.63
C THR A 164 8.28 -8.76 -14.56
N SER A 165 7.61 -9.67 -15.27
CA SER A 165 8.25 -10.71 -16.08
C SER A 165 9.14 -10.15 -17.21
N ASN A 166 8.77 -9.01 -17.77
CA ASN A 166 9.48 -8.36 -18.88
C ASN A 166 10.37 -7.19 -18.42
N ILE A 167 10.62 -7.06 -17.11
CA ILE A 167 11.44 -5.97 -16.59
C ILE A 167 12.90 -6.41 -16.56
N SER A 168 13.76 -5.69 -17.31
CA SER A 168 15.23 -5.80 -17.19
C SER A 168 15.65 -5.51 -15.74
N PHE A 169 16.61 -6.30 -15.23
CA PHE A 169 17.11 -6.08 -13.88
C PHE A 169 18.23 -5.01 -13.79
N GLU A 170 18.48 -4.27 -14.86
CA GLU A 170 19.24 -3.03 -14.73
C GLU A 170 18.48 -2.08 -13.80
N LYS A 171 19.13 -1.68 -12.72
CA LYS A 171 18.46 -1.12 -11.53
C LYS A 171 17.59 0.11 -11.82
N GLU A 172 18.11 1.07 -12.57
CA GLU A 172 17.37 2.33 -12.82
C GLU A 172 16.20 2.11 -13.79
N ASP A 173 16.39 1.27 -14.82
CA ASP A 173 15.34 0.92 -15.79
C ASP A 173 14.23 0.12 -15.11
N ALA A 174 14.59 -0.85 -14.26
CA ALA A 174 13.60 -1.60 -13.49
C ALA A 174 12.78 -0.69 -12.57
N ILE A 175 13.41 0.27 -11.89
CA ILE A 175 12.70 1.23 -11.02
C ILE A 175 11.75 2.09 -11.86
N TYR A 176 12.21 2.58 -13.02
CA TYR A 176 11.37 3.37 -13.92
C TYR A 176 10.16 2.56 -14.41
N MET A 177 10.38 1.33 -14.90
CA MET A 177 9.31 0.48 -15.42
C MET A 177 8.28 0.12 -14.34
N ILE A 178 8.72 -0.30 -13.15
CA ILE A 178 7.83 -0.62 -12.03
C ILE A 178 6.97 0.60 -11.65
N ASN A 179 7.59 1.77 -11.52
CA ASN A 179 6.87 2.99 -11.17
C ASN A 179 5.92 3.44 -12.30
N SER A 180 6.27 3.24 -13.57
CA SER A 180 5.40 3.52 -14.71
C SER A 180 4.16 2.61 -14.72
N ILE A 181 4.33 1.29 -14.52
CA ILE A 181 3.21 0.35 -14.44
C ILE A 181 2.30 0.72 -13.25
N PHE A 182 2.89 1.08 -12.11
CA PHE A 182 2.13 1.53 -10.96
C PHE A 182 1.29 2.79 -11.25
N THR A 183 1.91 3.83 -11.82
CA THR A 183 1.20 5.09 -12.11
C THR A 183 0.11 4.92 -13.16
N ASP A 184 0.32 4.07 -14.17
CA ASP A 184 -0.69 3.73 -15.16
C ASP A 184 -1.90 2.99 -14.51
N ASN A 185 -1.63 2.02 -13.64
CA ASN A 185 -2.66 1.30 -12.91
C ASN A 185 -3.42 2.23 -11.95
N LEU A 186 -2.70 2.99 -11.13
CA LEU A 186 -3.31 3.98 -10.23
C LEU A 186 -4.13 5.01 -11.01
N GLY A 187 -3.63 5.50 -12.14
CA GLY A 187 -4.34 6.44 -13.01
C GLY A 187 -5.65 5.87 -13.55
N LYS A 188 -5.68 4.58 -13.93
CA LYS A 188 -6.92 3.87 -14.32
C LYS A 188 -7.90 3.81 -13.15
N MET A 189 -7.43 3.43 -11.96
CA MET A 189 -8.26 3.34 -10.76
C MET A 189 -8.80 4.70 -10.33
N ILE A 190 -8.02 5.77 -10.45
CA ILE A 190 -8.47 7.14 -10.17
C ILE A 190 -9.56 7.57 -11.15
N ARG A 191 -9.44 7.29 -12.45
CA ARG A 191 -10.49 7.65 -13.42
C ARG A 191 -11.84 7.01 -13.09
N LEU A 192 -11.82 5.79 -12.56
CA LEU A 192 -13.03 5.08 -12.13
C LEU A 192 -13.58 5.60 -10.79
N ASN A 193 -12.75 6.21 -9.94
CA ASN A 193 -13.07 6.60 -8.58
C ASN A 193 -12.53 7.99 -8.23
N ALA A 194 -12.65 8.96 -9.13
CA ALA A 194 -12.01 10.27 -9.01
C ALA A 194 -12.41 11.05 -7.75
N ASN A 195 -13.64 10.86 -7.27
CA ASN A 195 -14.16 11.44 -6.03
C ASN A 195 -13.59 10.81 -4.75
N GLN A 196 -12.82 9.72 -4.87
CA GLN A 196 -12.22 9.02 -3.76
C GLN A 196 -10.69 9.18 -3.70
N TYR A 197 -10.08 9.90 -4.67
CA TYR A 197 -8.63 10.16 -4.63
C TYR A 197 -8.31 11.40 -3.80
N PHE A 198 -7.24 11.34 -3.04
CA PHE A 198 -6.77 12.45 -2.21
C PHE A 198 -5.97 13.46 -3.04
N TRP A 199 -6.66 14.42 -3.66
CA TRP A 199 -6.09 15.41 -4.58
C TRP A 199 -5.19 16.47 -3.94
N PHE A 200 -5.10 16.54 -2.61
CA PHE A 200 -4.39 17.60 -1.90
C PHE A 200 -2.87 17.36 -1.72
N HIS A 201 -2.32 16.36 -2.37
CA HIS A 201 -0.87 16.16 -2.44
C HIS A 201 -0.27 16.99 -3.58
N LYS A 202 0.88 17.67 -3.27
CA LYS A 202 1.68 18.37 -4.27
C LYS A 202 2.62 17.42 -4.99
#